data_3f38f393f35e9863837d0aa92274f6e1
#
_entry.id   3f38f393f35e9863837d0aa92274f6e1
#
_cell.length_a   1.000
_cell.length_b   1.000
_cell.length_c   1.000
_cell.angle_alpha   90.00
_cell.angle_beta   90.00
_cell.angle_gamma   90.00
#
_symmetry.space_group_name_H-M   'P 1'
#
loop_
_entity.id
_entity.type
_entity.pdbx_description
1 polymer ?
#
loop_
_entity_poly.entity_id
_entity_poly.type
_entity_poly.pdbx_seq_one_letter_code
_entity_poly.pdbx_strand_id
1 'polypeptide(L)'
;MKILIIGGGYIGNRCANAWDDAVVSDTRIASKEDVLAELEKHQPDVVLNTAGVKGRPNVDWCEDHQLETIRGNTILPLLIADACAEKNLYLLHVGSGCIYYGDAPHPDHAWRENDFGNP
;
A
#
# COMPACT_ATOMS: atom_id res chain seq x y z
N MET A 1 13.11 6.64 14.29
CA MET A 1 12.86 5.63 13.21
C MET A 1 12.31 6.36 12.01
N LYS A 2 13.05 6.36 10.92
CA LYS A 2 12.70 7.10 9.72
C LYS A 2 11.74 6.30 8.83
N ILE A 3 10.61 6.88 8.48
CA ILE A 3 9.55 6.21 7.73
C ILE A 3 9.37 6.89 6.38
N LEU A 4 9.55 6.14 5.29
CA LEU A 4 9.18 6.58 3.96
C LEU A 4 7.76 6.13 3.64
N ILE A 5 6.89 7.08 3.31
CA ILE A 5 5.49 6.82 2.93
C ILE A 5 5.36 6.96 1.41
N ILE A 6 4.94 5.89 0.74
CA ILE A 6 4.58 5.91 -0.67
C ILE A 6 3.06 5.98 -0.78
N GLY A 7 2.57 7.11 -1.32
CA GLY A 7 1.15 7.39 -1.42
C GLY A 7 0.71 8.59 -0.59
N GLY A 8 0.67 9.78 -1.23
CA GLY A 8 0.25 11.06 -0.63
C GLY A 8 -1.26 11.25 -0.56
N GLY A 9 -2.03 10.18 -0.39
CA GLY A 9 -3.47 10.22 -0.20
C GLY A 9 -3.86 10.56 1.25
N TYR A 10 -5.15 10.32 1.58
CA TYR A 10 -5.69 10.62 2.90
C TYR A 10 -4.91 9.95 4.04
N ILE A 11 -4.69 8.63 3.93
CA ILE A 11 -4.00 7.85 4.97
C ILE A 11 -2.53 8.27 5.07
N GLY A 12 -1.81 8.34 3.94
CA GLY A 12 -0.40 8.69 3.94
C GLY A 12 -0.12 10.06 4.55
N ASN A 13 -0.90 11.07 4.21
CA ASN A 13 -0.75 12.40 4.80
C ASN A 13 -1.11 12.44 6.29
N ARG A 14 -2.10 11.66 6.74
CA ARG A 14 -2.41 11.57 8.17
C ARG A 14 -1.30 10.91 8.97
N CYS A 15 -0.71 9.85 8.43
CA CYS A 15 0.46 9.21 9.05
C CYS A 15 1.65 10.16 9.11
N ALA A 16 1.96 10.88 8.02
CA ALA A 16 3.04 11.86 7.99
C ALA A 16 2.84 12.99 8.98
N ASN A 17 1.60 13.44 9.19
CA ASN A 17 1.31 14.48 10.17
C ASN A 17 1.34 13.99 11.64
N ALA A 18 1.22 12.69 11.85
CA ALA A 18 1.19 12.09 13.19
C ALA A 18 2.56 11.59 13.67
N TRP A 19 3.51 11.38 12.77
CA TRP A 19 4.81 10.80 13.06
C TRP A 19 5.94 11.75 12.70
N ASP A 20 6.79 12.07 13.67
CA ASP A 20 7.84 13.10 13.54
C ASP A 20 8.87 12.80 12.45
N ASP A 21 9.22 11.51 12.26
CA ASP A 21 10.25 11.08 11.30
C ASP A 21 9.67 10.48 10.00
N ALA A 22 8.43 10.81 9.67
CA ALA A 22 7.79 10.31 8.47
C ALA A 22 7.83 11.34 7.33
N VAL A 23 8.15 10.87 6.12
CA VAL A 23 8.15 11.68 4.90
C VAL A 23 7.34 10.99 3.81
N VAL A 24 6.49 11.76 3.13
CA VAL A 24 5.75 11.28 1.96
C VAL A 24 6.61 11.48 0.72
N SER A 25 6.79 10.39 -0.06
CA SER A 25 7.43 10.50 -1.38
C SER A 25 6.57 11.35 -2.31
N ASP A 26 7.20 12.29 -2.98
CA ASP A 26 6.61 13.13 -4.03
C ASP A 26 6.85 12.55 -5.44
N THR A 27 7.57 11.45 -5.53
CA THR A 27 7.92 10.79 -6.78
C THR A 27 6.79 9.87 -7.25
N ARG A 28 6.46 9.96 -8.54
CA ARG A 28 5.56 8.98 -9.18
C ARG A 28 6.36 7.71 -9.48
N ILE A 29 6.04 6.64 -8.79
CA ILE A 29 6.66 5.33 -8.98
C ILE A 29 6.07 4.63 -10.20
N ALA A 30 6.90 4.29 -11.18
CA ALA A 30 6.53 3.53 -12.37
C ALA A 30 7.35 2.24 -12.53
N SER A 31 8.50 2.15 -11.85
CA SER A 31 9.44 1.03 -11.92
C SER A 31 10.05 0.70 -10.56
N LYS A 32 10.71 -0.44 -10.45
CA LYS A 32 11.50 -0.81 -9.26
C LYS A 32 12.65 0.18 -9.04
N GLU A 33 13.26 0.65 -10.11
CA GLU A 33 14.35 1.64 -10.07
C GLU A 33 13.91 2.94 -9.42
N ASP A 34 12.67 3.40 -9.67
CA ASP A 34 12.12 4.57 -9.00
C ASP A 34 12.01 4.35 -7.49
N VAL A 35 11.57 3.17 -7.06
CA VAL A 35 11.51 2.83 -5.63
C VAL A 35 12.91 2.82 -5.04
N LEU A 36 13.88 2.15 -5.68
CA LEU A 36 15.26 2.09 -5.21
C LEU A 36 15.88 3.50 -5.09
N ALA A 37 15.59 4.41 -6.04
CA ALA A 37 16.03 5.80 -5.97
C ALA A 37 15.43 6.55 -4.77
N GLU A 38 14.15 6.34 -4.46
CA GLU A 38 13.51 6.91 -3.27
C GLU A 38 14.10 6.34 -1.96
N LEU A 39 14.37 5.02 -1.93
CA LEU A 39 15.03 4.39 -0.78
C LEU A 39 16.45 4.96 -0.57
N GLU A 40 17.20 5.18 -1.64
CA GLU A 40 18.54 5.79 -1.58
C GLU A 40 18.49 7.25 -1.13
N LYS A 41 17.56 8.03 -1.68
CA LYS A 41 17.35 9.45 -1.33
C LYS A 41 16.99 9.65 0.13
N HIS A 42 16.07 8.83 0.65
CA HIS A 42 15.50 9.03 1.98
C HIS A 42 16.16 8.19 3.07
N GLN A 43 16.84 7.09 2.73
CA GLN A 43 17.48 6.17 3.69
C GLN A 43 16.54 5.80 4.85
N PRO A 44 15.34 5.26 4.58
CA PRO A 44 14.37 4.94 5.61
C PRO A 44 14.73 3.66 6.38
N ASP A 45 14.23 3.53 7.60
CA ASP A 45 14.25 2.29 8.36
C ASP A 45 13.05 1.38 7.99
N VAL A 46 11.93 2.01 7.61
CA VAL A 46 10.66 1.34 7.30
C VAL A 46 9.98 2.03 6.13
N VAL A 47 9.33 1.26 5.28
CA VAL A 47 8.48 1.78 4.20
C VAL A 47 7.02 1.49 4.50
N LEU A 48 6.17 2.52 4.38
CA LEU A 48 4.73 2.42 4.45
C LEU A 48 4.14 2.67 3.05
N ASN A 49 3.48 1.69 2.46
CA ASN A 49 2.74 1.86 1.23
C ASN A 49 1.25 2.10 1.50
N THR A 50 0.79 3.30 1.22
CA THR A 50 -0.63 3.71 1.26
C THR A 50 -1.16 4.09 -0.11
N ALA A 51 -0.35 3.89 -1.16
CA ALA A 51 -0.77 4.16 -2.52
C ALA A 51 -1.78 3.12 -3.00
N GLY A 52 -2.78 3.58 -3.72
CA GLY A 52 -3.80 2.72 -4.31
C GLY A 52 -4.77 3.53 -5.16
N VAL A 53 -5.44 2.85 -6.08
CA VAL A 53 -6.47 3.39 -6.95
C VAL A 53 -7.83 2.90 -6.46
N LYS A 54 -8.72 3.82 -6.10
CA LYS A 54 -10.07 3.51 -5.63
C LYS A 54 -11.17 4.05 -6.55
N GLY A 55 -10.79 4.74 -7.62
CA GLY A 55 -11.70 5.38 -8.55
C GLY A 55 -12.36 6.67 -8.03
N ARG A 56 -12.96 7.41 -8.95
CA ARG A 56 -13.77 8.60 -8.68
C ARG A 56 -14.92 8.65 -9.68
N PRO A 57 -16.17 8.91 -9.28
CA PRO A 57 -16.63 9.28 -7.93
C PRO A 57 -16.69 8.10 -6.94
N ASN A 58 -16.67 6.85 -7.42
CA ASN A 58 -16.76 5.64 -6.61
C ASN A 58 -15.90 4.51 -7.22
N VAL A 59 -15.98 3.31 -6.64
CA VAL A 59 -15.19 2.13 -7.04
C VAL A 59 -15.56 1.59 -8.43
N ASP A 60 -16.77 1.86 -8.93
CA ASP A 60 -17.23 1.39 -10.26
C ASP A 60 -16.35 1.94 -11.39
N TRP A 61 -15.73 3.11 -11.18
CA TRP A 61 -14.72 3.66 -12.09
C TRP A 61 -13.62 2.65 -12.42
N CYS A 62 -13.24 1.81 -11.48
CA CYS A 62 -12.18 0.81 -11.65
C CYS A 62 -12.52 -0.25 -12.71
N GLU A 63 -13.79 -0.52 -12.95
CA GLU A 63 -14.23 -1.50 -13.94
C GLU A 63 -13.93 -1.01 -15.37
N ASP A 64 -14.07 0.28 -15.62
CA ASP A 64 -13.77 0.93 -16.90
C ASP A 64 -12.30 1.31 -17.04
N HIS A 65 -11.52 1.29 -15.94
CA HIS A 65 -10.11 1.69 -15.88
C HIS A 65 -9.23 0.58 -15.29
N GLN A 66 -9.40 -0.62 -15.85
CA GLN A 66 -8.74 -1.83 -15.32
C GLN A 66 -7.22 -1.74 -15.33
N LEU A 67 -6.63 -1.14 -16.37
CA LEU A 67 -5.17 -1.02 -16.48
C LEU A 67 -4.59 -0.12 -15.38
N GLU A 68 -5.20 1.03 -15.12
CA GLU A 68 -4.80 1.95 -14.06
C GLU A 68 -5.00 1.31 -12.69
N THR A 69 -6.09 0.57 -12.51
CA THR A 69 -6.40 -0.15 -11.28
C THR A 69 -5.37 -1.24 -11.00
N ILE A 70 -5.03 -2.07 -12.00
CA ILE A 70 -3.99 -3.10 -11.87
C ILE A 70 -2.63 -2.48 -11.57
N ARG A 71 -2.27 -1.40 -12.26
CA ARG A 71 -0.99 -0.71 -12.02
C ARG A 71 -0.89 -0.18 -10.60
N GLY A 72 -1.94 0.46 -10.10
CA GLY A 72 -1.94 1.06 -8.76
C GLY A 72 -2.10 0.06 -7.61
N ASN A 73 -2.87 -0.99 -7.80
CA ASN A 73 -3.28 -1.89 -6.71
C ASN A 73 -2.56 -3.25 -6.71
N THR A 74 -1.89 -3.60 -7.82
CA THR A 74 -1.17 -4.87 -7.94
C THR A 74 0.29 -4.64 -8.28
N ILE A 75 0.58 -3.97 -9.40
CA ILE A 75 1.96 -3.83 -9.89
C ILE A 75 2.78 -2.95 -8.93
N LEU A 76 2.27 -1.79 -8.55
CA LEU A 76 2.98 -0.87 -7.66
C LEU A 76 3.34 -1.51 -6.31
N PRO A 77 2.43 -2.16 -5.56
CA PRO A 77 2.79 -2.86 -4.33
C PRO A 77 3.88 -3.93 -4.52
N LEU A 78 3.86 -4.66 -5.64
CA LEU A 78 4.88 -5.67 -5.94
C LEU A 78 6.25 -5.05 -6.22
N LEU A 79 6.32 -3.94 -6.95
CA LEU A 79 7.58 -3.19 -7.18
C LEU A 79 8.17 -2.69 -5.86
N ILE A 80 7.33 -2.17 -4.97
CA ILE A 80 7.76 -1.69 -3.65
C ILE A 80 8.27 -2.87 -2.81
N ALA A 81 7.53 -3.98 -2.79
CA ALA A 81 7.92 -5.17 -2.02
C ALA A 81 9.26 -5.75 -2.50
N ASP A 82 9.46 -5.84 -3.82
CA ASP A 82 10.70 -6.34 -4.41
C ASP A 82 11.90 -5.43 -4.08
N ALA A 83 11.74 -4.11 -4.18
CA ALA A 83 12.78 -3.15 -3.80
C ALA A 83 13.10 -3.18 -2.30
N CYS A 84 12.08 -3.27 -1.45
CA CYS A 84 12.27 -3.39 0.00
C CYS A 84 12.97 -4.69 0.38
N ALA A 85 12.62 -5.81 -0.26
CA ALA A 85 13.28 -7.09 -0.06
C ALA A 85 14.77 -7.03 -0.45
N GLU A 86 15.10 -6.43 -1.59
CA GLU A 86 16.49 -6.23 -2.03
C GLU A 86 17.33 -5.43 -1.02
N LYS A 87 16.71 -4.42 -0.40
CA LYS A 87 17.37 -3.56 0.61
C LYS A 87 17.22 -4.07 2.04
N ASN A 88 16.59 -5.22 2.25
CA ASN A 88 16.29 -5.80 3.56
C ASN A 88 15.54 -4.82 4.48
N LEU A 89 14.57 -4.10 3.91
CA LEU A 89 13.72 -3.13 4.61
C LEU A 89 12.35 -3.74 4.93
N TYR A 90 11.81 -3.37 6.09
CA TYR A 90 10.45 -3.72 6.46
C TYR A 90 9.44 -2.89 5.64
N LEU A 91 8.45 -3.58 5.05
CA LEU A 91 7.35 -2.96 4.32
C LEU A 91 6.03 -3.22 5.05
N LEU A 92 5.31 -2.15 5.37
CA LEU A 92 3.91 -2.21 5.76
C LEU A 92 3.05 -1.75 4.57
N HIS A 93 2.16 -2.62 4.09
CA HIS A 93 1.22 -2.29 3.01
C HIS A 93 -0.21 -2.17 3.53
N VAL A 94 -0.85 -1.04 3.25
CA VAL A 94 -2.26 -0.80 3.55
C VAL A 94 -3.10 -1.30 2.38
N GLY A 95 -3.70 -2.46 2.54
CA GLY A 95 -4.59 -3.07 1.55
C GLY A 95 -6.06 -2.77 1.81
N SER A 96 -6.93 -3.33 0.97
CA SER A 96 -8.37 -3.30 1.17
C SER A 96 -8.81 -4.40 2.14
N GLY A 97 -9.76 -4.09 3.03
CA GLY A 97 -10.36 -5.06 3.94
C GLY A 97 -11.55 -5.84 3.36
N CYS A 98 -11.96 -5.53 2.12
CA CYS A 98 -13.11 -6.19 1.48
C CYS A 98 -12.73 -7.54 0.83
N ILE A 99 -12.13 -8.43 1.61
CA ILE A 99 -11.74 -9.77 1.17
C ILE A 99 -12.58 -10.88 1.84
N TYR A 100 -13.47 -10.50 2.72
CA TYR A 100 -14.34 -11.42 3.45
C TYR A 100 -15.81 -11.08 3.22
N TYR A 101 -16.63 -12.12 3.09
CA TYR A 101 -18.08 -12.04 2.93
C TYR A 101 -18.79 -12.88 4.00
N GLY A 102 -19.88 -12.31 4.55
CA GLY A 102 -20.69 -13.00 5.56
C GLY A 102 -19.94 -13.28 6.86
N ASP A 103 -20.47 -14.20 7.64
CA ASP A 103 -19.91 -14.61 8.91
C ASP A 103 -18.75 -15.60 8.74
N ALA A 104 -17.73 -15.47 9.57
CA ALA A 104 -16.62 -16.42 9.61
C ALA A 104 -17.05 -17.77 10.18
N PRO A 105 -16.38 -18.87 9.80
CA PRO A 105 -16.65 -20.22 10.34
C PRO A 105 -16.08 -20.42 11.76
N HIS A 106 -16.15 -19.39 12.60
CA HIS A 106 -15.70 -19.38 13.99
C HIS A 106 -16.88 -19.18 14.95
N PRO A 107 -16.81 -19.64 16.21
CA PRO A 107 -17.91 -19.51 17.15
C PRO A 107 -18.36 -18.06 17.45
N ASP A 108 -17.45 -17.10 17.30
CA ASP A 108 -17.69 -15.67 17.47
C ASP A 108 -18.05 -14.95 16.14
N HIS A 109 -18.17 -15.70 15.05
CA HIS A 109 -18.48 -15.20 13.71
C HIS A 109 -17.50 -14.12 13.18
N ALA A 110 -16.33 -13.95 13.80
CA ALA A 110 -15.34 -12.96 13.45
C ALA A 110 -14.25 -13.54 12.53
N TRP A 111 -13.92 -12.83 11.45
CA TRP A 111 -12.79 -13.14 10.58
C TRP A 111 -11.46 -12.82 11.26
N ARG A 112 -10.43 -13.61 10.95
CA ARG A 112 -9.09 -13.51 11.54
C ARG A 112 -8.02 -13.38 10.48
N GLU A 113 -6.84 -12.95 10.90
CA GLU A 113 -5.69 -12.73 10.00
C GLU A 113 -5.23 -14.00 9.27
N ASN A 114 -5.52 -15.17 9.82
CA ASN A 114 -5.13 -16.46 9.26
C ASN A 114 -6.18 -17.05 8.31
N ASP A 115 -7.37 -16.44 8.23
CA ASP A 115 -8.43 -16.92 7.37
C ASP A 115 -8.15 -16.54 5.91
N PHE A 116 -8.43 -17.45 5.00
CA PHE A 116 -8.43 -17.12 3.58
C PHE A 116 -9.61 -16.22 3.23
N GLY A 117 -9.39 -15.25 2.35
CA GLY A 117 -10.48 -14.46 1.79
C GLY A 117 -11.48 -15.35 1.04
N ASN A 118 -12.74 -14.94 1.04
CA ASN A 118 -13.84 -15.62 0.36
C ASN A 118 -14.65 -14.65 -0.52
N PRO A 119 -13.99 -13.91 -1.40
CA PRO A 119 -14.64 -12.89 -2.24
C PRO A 119 -15.62 -13.51 -3.25
#